data_a145a931d5c2a27c297df02cf5fc92e1
#
_entry.id   a145a931d5c2a27c297df02cf5fc92e1
#
_cell.length_a   1.000
_cell.length_b   1.000
_cell.length_c   1.000
_cell.angle_alpha   90.00
_cell.angle_beta   90.00
_cell.angle_gamma   90.00
#
_symmetry.space_group_name_H-M   'P 1'
#
loop_
_entity.id
_entity.type
_entity.pdbx_description
1 polymer ?
#
loop_
_entity_poly.entity_id
_entity_poly.type
_entity_poly.pdbx_seq_one_letter_code
_entity_poly.pdbx_strand_id
1 'polypeptide(L)'
;MISKKSCEDGTITSVADLKGKKVSVNARGATEYWLNQALSTGGLTIDDIQLEVLPFPDAVAALESGAVDAAMVGEPLATKAEQDGIALRLAPSFPVQDIQPTAILANLDWLTEHPEQAEAFVTGYMRASSLLAEGGLDDPAVQAIIEKYTGVPADLVAASVHPVFSSDGFIAFDGLGKLQSFFRDRDQLEYDTDLDPYSLADETFVMAAMAELNPNSP
;
A
#
# COMPACT_ATOMS: atom_id res chain seq x y z
N MET A 1 4.36 0.12 -12.45
CA MET A 1 3.97 0.71 -13.75
C MET A 1 5.20 0.98 -14.59
N ILE A 2 5.14 0.81 -15.88
CA ILE A 2 6.16 1.25 -16.85
C ILE A 2 5.52 2.19 -17.86
N SER A 3 6.32 3.04 -18.48
CA SER A 3 5.80 3.93 -19.53
C SER A 3 5.28 3.09 -20.70
N LYS A 4 4.20 3.55 -21.33
CA LYS A 4 3.65 2.89 -22.51
C LYS A 4 4.70 2.75 -23.62
N LYS A 5 5.53 3.78 -23.80
CA LYS A 5 6.63 3.78 -24.78
C LYS A 5 7.62 2.64 -24.51
N SER A 6 8.09 2.47 -23.27
CA SER A 6 9.05 1.41 -22.91
C SER A 6 8.50 -0.01 -23.13
N CYS A 7 7.16 -0.17 -23.01
CA CYS A 7 6.51 -1.42 -23.35
C CYS A 7 6.42 -1.64 -24.87
N GLU A 8 6.02 -0.60 -25.63
CA GLU A 8 5.80 -0.70 -27.08
C GLU A 8 7.12 -0.90 -27.86
N ASP A 9 8.20 -0.28 -27.43
CA ASP A 9 9.52 -0.45 -28.05
C ASP A 9 10.30 -1.66 -27.52
N GLY A 10 9.73 -2.42 -26.56
CA GLY A 10 10.28 -3.64 -26.00
C GLY A 10 11.51 -3.42 -25.10
N THR A 11 11.76 -2.20 -24.65
CA THR A 11 12.91 -1.91 -23.77
C THR A 11 12.72 -2.38 -22.34
N ILE A 12 11.46 -2.52 -21.90
CA ILE A 12 11.10 -3.09 -20.59
C ILE A 12 9.94 -4.06 -20.79
N THR A 13 10.22 -5.34 -20.62
CA THR A 13 9.24 -6.43 -20.72
C THR A 13 9.14 -7.25 -19.44
N SER A 14 10.11 -7.11 -18.56
CA SER A 14 10.20 -7.83 -17.28
C SER A 14 10.82 -6.95 -16.20
N VAL A 15 10.73 -7.39 -14.95
CA VAL A 15 11.36 -6.69 -13.81
C VAL A 15 12.89 -6.66 -13.97
N ALA A 16 13.51 -7.68 -14.56
CA ALA A 16 14.96 -7.73 -14.79
C ALA A 16 15.47 -6.60 -15.72
N ASP A 17 14.61 -6.09 -16.62
CA ASP A 17 14.95 -5.01 -17.53
C ASP A 17 15.05 -3.63 -16.85
N LEU A 18 14.64 -3.57 -15.56
CA LEU A 18 14.75 -2.34 -14.76
C LEU A 18 16.18 -2.05 -14.30
N LYS A 19 17.14 -2.95 -14.52
CA LYS A 19 18.55 -2.70 -14.16
C LYS A 19 19.08 -1.43 -14.81
N GLY A 20 19.58 -0.51 -13.96
CA GLY A 20 20.11 0.80 -14.38
C GLY A 20 19.06 1.82 -14.83
N LYS A 21 17.76 1.49 -14.78
CA LYS A 21 16.66 2.37 -15.16
C LYS A 21 16.32 3.34 -14.04
N LYS A 22 15.66 4.45 -14.42
CA LYS A 22 15.08 5.41 -13.48
C LYS A 22 13.72 4.91 -13.02
N VAL A 23 13.61 4.61 -11.72
CA VAL A 23 12.39 4.08 -11.12
C VAL A 23 11.98 4.96 -9.94
N SER A 24 10.73 5.40 -9.91
CA SER A 24 10.25 6.27 -8.84
C SER A 24 9.41 5.55 -7.79
N VAL A 25 9.51 6.05 -6.55
CA VAL A 25 8.62 5.77 -5.41
C VAL A 25 8.03 7.08 -4.91
N ASN A 26 6.89 7.01 -4.19
CA ASN A 26 6.25 8.22 -3.68
C ASN A 26 6.99 8.86 -2.50
N ALA A 27 7.69 8.07 -1.70
CA ALA A 27 8.49 8.51 -0.56
C ALA A 27 9.56 7.48 -0.22
N ARG A 28 10.60 7.90 0.50
CA ARG A 28 11.48 6.98 1.23
C ARG A 28 10.65 6.35 2.36
N GLY A 29 10.75 5.04 2.54
CA GLY A 29 9.98 4.33 3.54
C GLY A 29 9.43 3.00 3.03
N ALA A 30 8.26 2.60 3.50
CA ALA A 30 7.66 1.29 3.16
C ALA A 30 7.58 1.03 1.65
N THR A 31 7.27 2.03 0.83
CA THR A 31 7.23 1.89 -0.64
C THR A 31 8.60 1.61 -1.26
N GLU A 32 9.69 2.10 -0.66
CA GLU A 32 11.05 1.75 -1.08
C GLU A 32 11.33 0.26 -0.81
N TYR A 33 10.96 -0.22 0.38
CA TYR A 33 11.06 -1.64 0.72
C TYR A 33 10.24 -2.51 -0.23
N TRP A 34 9.00 -2.12 -0.52
CA TRP A 34 8.15 -2.88 -1.45
C TRP A 34 8.68 -2.89 -2.87
N LEU A 35 9.26 -1.77 -3.32
CA LEU A 35 9.95 -1.74 -4.60
C LEU A 35 11.14 -2.70 -4.61
N ASN A 36 11.94 -2.73 -3.54
CA ASN A 36 13.05 -3.68 -3.42
C ASN A 36 12.57 -5.14 -3.49
N GLN A 37 11.45 -5.46 -2.84
CA GLN A 37 10.85 -6.79 -2.94
C GLN A 37 10.33 -7.11 -4.35
N ALA A 38 9.72 -6.15 -5.02
CA ALA A 38 9.29 -6.31 -6.40
C ALA A 38 10.50 -6.54 -7.33
N LEU A 39 11.58 -5.78 -7.16
CA LEU A 39 12.83 -5.91 -7.92
C LEU A 39 13.48 -7.29 -7.73
N SER A 40 13.38 -7.86 -6.51
CA SER A 40 13.96 -9.19 -6.22
C SER A 40 13.36 -10.30 -7.06
N THR A 41 12.13 -10.17 -7.56
CA THR A 41 11.51 -11.12 -8.48
C THR A 41 12.21 -11.18 -9.84
N GLY A 42 12.92 -10.12 -10.21
CA GLY A 42 13.78 -10.05 -11.40
C GLY A 42 15.27 -10.22 -11.09
N GLY A 43 15.62 -10.62 -9.85
CA GLY A 43 17.00 -10.77 -9.41
C GLY A 43 17.74 -9.45 -9.18
N LEU A 44 17.00 -8.37 -8.97
CA LEU A 44 17.51 -7.03 -8.71
C LEU A 44 17.26 -6.59 -7.27
N THR A 45 17.98 -5.56 -6.86
CA THR A 45 17.79 -4.82 -5.62
C THR A 45 17.54 -3.35 -5.91
N ILE A 46 17.20 -2.59 -4.87
CA ILE A 46 17.04 -1.14 -4.99
C ILE A 46 18.34 -0.43 -5.47
N ASP A 47 19.49 -1.02 -5.23
CA ASP A 47 20.79 -0.47 -5.62
C ASP A 47 21.15 -0.75 -7.10
N ASP A 48 20.38 -1.59 -7.77
CA ASP A 48 20.53 -1.85 -9.22
C ASP A 48 19.79 -0.83 -10.10
N ILE A 49 19.05 0.11 -9.50
CA ILE A 49 18.25 1.12 -10.22
C ILE A 49 18.68 2.56 -9.87
N GLN A 50 18.21 3.53 -10.64
CA GLN A 50 18.29 4.93 -10.29
C GLN A 50 16.98 5.35 -9.62
N LEU A 51 16.99 5.35 -8.27
CA LEU A 51 15.80 5.64 -7.48
C LEU A 51 15.49 7.13 -7.47
N GLU A 52 14.26 7.48 -7.86
CA GLU A 52 13.71 8.83 -7.80
C GLU A 52 12.58 8.90 -6.77
N VAL A 53 12.40 10.03 -6.10
CA VAL A 53 11.29 10.23 -5.16
C VAL A 53 10.32 11.25 -5.74
N LEU A 54 9.14 10.79 -6.14
CA LEU A 54 8.10 11.58 -6.79
C LEU A 54 6.72 11.22 -6.20
N PRO A 55 5.92 12.19 -5.74
CA PRO A 55 4.51 11.93 -5.42
C PRO A 55 3.80 11.21 -6.56
N PHE A 56 2.79 10.39 -6.26
CA PHE A 56 2.14 9.56 -7.29
C PHE A 56 1.64 10.33 -8.52
N PRO A 57 1.01 11.53 -8.41
CA PRO A 57 0.62 12.29 -9.59
C PRO A 57 1.81 12.71 -10.46
N ASP A 58 2.92 13.14 -9.81
CA ASP A 58 4.13 13.56 -10.49
C ASP A 58 4.84 12.36 -11.14
N ALA A 59 4.80 11.18 -10.50
CA ALA A 59 5.31 9.94 -11.06
C ALA A 59 4.57 9.53 -12.34
N VAL A 60 3.24 9.69 -12.40
CA VAL A 60 2.44 9.43 -13.61
C VAL A 60 2.83 10.41 -14.72
N ALA A 61 2.97 11.71 -14.44
CA ALA A 61 3.42 12.71 -15.41
C ALA A 61 4.87 12.43 -15.88
N ALA A 62 5.73 11.94 -14.98
CA ALA A 62 7.10 11.56 -15.32
C ALA A 62 7.17 10.30 -16.22
N LEU A 63 6.26 9.34 -16.03
CA LEU A 63 6.09 8.20 -16.95
C LEU A 63 5.63 8.66 -18.34
N GLU A 64 4.66 9.58 -18.40
CA GLU A 64 4.13 10.13 -19.65
C GLU A 64 5.20 10.87 -20.45
N SER A 65 5.98 11.71 -19.78
CA SER A 65 7.07 12.47 -20.40
C SER A 65 8.32 11.64 -20.70
N GLY A 66 8.44 10.44 -20.12
CA GLY A 66 9.64 9.59 -20.19
C GLY A 66 10.79 10.10 -19.30
N ALA A 67 10.50 10.92 -18.30
CA ALA A 67 11.50 11.37 -17.31
C ALA A 67 11.91 10.23 -16.36
N VAL A 68 11.02 9.26 -16.12
CA VAL A 68 11.30 7.98 -15.48
C VAL A 68 10.87 6.83 -16.38
N ASP A 69 11.56 5.69 -16.26
CA ASP A 69 11.28 4.48 -17.04
C ASP A 69 10.16 3.65 -16.39
N ALA A 70 10.10 3.64 -15.06
CA ALA A 70 9.11 2.93 -14.27
C ALA A 70 8.77 3.70 -12.99
N ALA A 71 7.64 3.35 -12.38
CA ALA A 71 7.20 3.95 -11.13
C ALA A 71 6.37 2.97 -10.29
N MET A 72 6.48 3.05 -8.97
CA MET A 72 5.46 2.54 -8.08
C MET A 72 4.34 3.58 -7.99
N VAL A 73 3.15 3.17 -8.40
CA VAL A 73 1.94 4.01 -8.35
C VAL A 73 0.84 3.23 -7.66
N GLY A 74 0.22 3.86 -6.66
CA GLY A 74 -0.92 3.26 -5.96
C GLY A 74 -2.24 3.44 -6.70
N GLU A 75 -3.22 2.60 -6.36
CA GLU A 75 -4.59 2.79 -6.81
C GLU A 75 -5.21 4.04 -6.16
N PRO A 76 -6.14 4.71 -6.82
CA PRO A 76 -6.70 4.45 -8.16
C PRO A 76 -5.89 5.03 -9.33
N LEU A 77 -4.77 5.72 -9.05
CA LEU A 77 -3.98 6.41 -10.07
C LEU A 77 -3.33 5.43 -11.06
N ALA A 78 -2.97 4.21 -10.62
CA ALA A 78 -2.43 3.19 -11.50
C ALA A 78 -3.46 2.79 -12.58
N THR A 79 -4.70 2.51 -12.17
CA THR A 79 -5.78 2.20 -13.11
C THR A 79 -6.08 3.37 -14.04
N LYS A 80 -6.13 4.59 -13.50
CA LYS A 80 -6.33 5.79 -14.33
C LYS A 80 -5.22 5.96 -15.37
N ALA A 81 -3.96 5.79 -14.99
CA ALA A 81 -2.83 5.90 -15.93
C ALA A 81 -2.89 4.85 -17.06
N GLU A 82 -3.41 3.65 -16.78
CA GLU A 82 -3.68 2.64 -17.83
C GLU A 82 -4.83 3.06 -18.74
N GLN A 83 -5.95 3.51 -18.19
CA GLN A 83 -7.12 3.97 -18.96
C GLN A 83 -6.75 5.16 -19.86
N ASP A 84 -5.95 6.09 -19.36
CA ASP A 84 -5.47 7.25 -20.12
C ASP A 84 -4.39 6.86 -21.16
N GLY A 85 -3.91 5.61 -21.15
CA GLY A 85 -2.90 5.11 -22.07
C GLY A 85 -1.48 5.67 -21.82
N ILE A 86 -1.21 6.14 -20.60
CA ILE A 86 0.08 6.72 -20.18
C ILE A 86 1.07 5.62 -19.83
N ALA A 87 0.62 4.61 -19.08
CA ALA A 87 1.47 3.59 -18.51
C ALA A 87 0.79 2.22 -18.54
N LEU A 88 1.56 1.16 -18.35
CA LEU A 88 1.10 -0.22 -18.26
C LEU A 88 1.65 -0.87 -17.00
N ARG A 89 0.93 -1.85 -16.46
CA ARG A 89 1.45 -2.67 -15.35
C ARG A 89 2.50 -3.64 -15.89
N LEU A 90 3.68 -3.60 -15.29
CA LEU A 90 4.76 -4.55 -15.61
C LEU A 90 4.46 -5.95 -15.02
N ALA A 91 3.76 -5.99 -13.90
CA ALA A 91 3.31 -7.22 -13.26
C ALA A 91 1.80 -7.13 -12.96
N PRO A 92 1.04 -8.21 -13.21
CA PRO A 92 -0.42 -8.20 -13.04
C PRO A 92 -0.87 -8.17 -11.58
N SER A 93 0.00 -8.60 -10.67
CA SER A 93 -0.24 -8.57 -9.23
C SER A 93 1.01 -8.10 -8.49
N PHE A 94 0.81 -7.55 -7.30
CA PHE A 94 1.92 -7.15 -6.45
C PHE A 94 2.56 -8.41 -5.82
N PRO A 95 3.84 -8.68 -6.04
CA PRO A 95 4.46 -9.96 -5.67
C PRO A 95 4.89 -10.04 -4.20
N VAL A 96 4.50 -9.07 -3.38
CA VAL A 96 4.92 -8.97 -1.98
C VAL A 96 3.79 -9.44 -1.08
N GLN A 97 4.10 -10.36 -0.18
CA GLN A 97 3.19 -10.87 0.85
C GLN A 97 3.65 -10.39 2.23
N ASP A 98 2.79 -10.55 3.23
CA ASP A 98 3.06 -10.21 4.64
C ASP A 98 3.55 -8.77 4.82
N ILE A 99 2.91 -7.83 4.14
CA ILE A 99 3.18 -6.41 4.30
C ILE A 99 2.11 -5.74 5.14
N GLN A 100 2.52 -4.75 5.93
CA GLN A 100 1.62 -3.82 6.60
C GLN A 100 1.65 -2.49 5.84
N PRO A 101 0.73 -2.25 4.88
CA PRO A 101 0.80 -1.08 4.01
C PRO A 101 0.48 0.22 4.74
N THR A 102 -0.44 0.15 5.69
CA THR A 102 -0.89 1.31 6.48
C THR A 102 -1.23 0.87 7.90
N ALA A 103 -1.22 1.81 8.82
CA ALA A 103 -1.67 1.60 10.19
C ALA A 103 -2.49 2.82 10.65
N ILE A 104 -3.42 2.59 11.56
CA ILE A 104 -4.11 3.68 12.28
C ILE A 104 -3.19 4.09 13.43
N LEU A 105 -2.74 5.34 13.40
CA LEU A 105 -1.96 5.92 14.46
C LEU A 105 -2.86 6.81 15.31
N ALA A 106 -2.79 6.66 16.62
CA ALA A 106 -3.55 7.48 17.56
C ALA A 106 -2.62 8.14 18.59
N ASN A 107 -3.01 9.33 19.04
CA ASN A 107 -2.33 10.01 20.15
C ASN A 107 -2.65 9.28 21.46
N LEU A 108 -1.64 8.92 22.24
CA LEU A 108 -1.79 8.14 23.47
C LEU A 108 -2.57 8.89 24.55
N ASP A 109 -2.37 10.20 24.68
CA ASP A 109 -3.12 11.02 25.64
C ASP A 109 -4.61 11.02 25.26
N TRP A 110 -4.91 11.21 23.96
CA TRP A 110 -6.28 11.16 23.45
C TRP A 110 -6.95 9.80 23.67
N LEU A 111 -6.24 8.69 23.47
CA LEU A 111 -6.76 7.34 23.74
C LEU A 111 -7.11 7.16 25.23
N THR A 112 -6.27 7.70 26.10
CA THR A 112 -6.48 7.64 27.56
C THR A 112 -7.69 8.50 28.01
N GLU A 113 -7.86 9.67 27.41
CA GLU A 113 -8.95 10.60 27.73
C GLU A 113 -10.28 10.22 27.08
N HIS A 114 -10.25 9.48 25.95
CA HIS A 114 -11.40 9.19 25.10
C HIS A 114 -11.54 7.71 24.71
N PRO A 115 -11.44 6.75 25.65
CA PRO A 115 -11.44 5.33 25.31
C PRO A 115 -12.71 4.86 24.60
N GLU A 116 -13.88 5.37 24.99
CA GLU A 116 -15.17 5.01 24.37
C GLU A 116 -15.25 5.48 22.90
N GLN A 117 -14.69 6.66 22.59
CA GLN A 117 -14.65 7.16 21.22
C GLN A 117 -13.66 6.35 20.37
N ALA A 118 -12.54 5.95 20.95
CA ALA A 118 -11.55 5.10 20.28
C ALA A 118 -12.16 3.73 19.95
N GLU A 119 -12.87 3.12 20.89
CA GLU A 119 -13.56 1.84 20.69
C GLU A 119 -14.64 1.96 19.60
N ALA A 120 -15.48 2.99 19.67
CA ALA A 120 -16.50 3.24 18.66
C ALA A 120 -15.91 3.46 17.25
N PHE A 121 -14.78 4.17 17.14
CA PHE A 121 -14.06 4.36 15.88
C PHE A 121 -13.55 3.03 15.34
N VAL A 122 -12.86 2.23 16.16
CA VAL A 122 -12.31 0.94 15.74
C VAL A 122 -13.41 -0.05 15.38
N THR A 123 -14.52 -0.08 16.12
CA THR A 123 -15.70 -0.89 15.78
C THR A 123 -16.26 -0.50 14.40
N GLY A 124 -16.40 0.80 14.13
CA GLY A 124 -16.83 1.30 12.82
C GLY A 124 -15.87 0.92 11.71
N TYR A 125 -14.55 1.03 11.96
CA TYR A 125 -13.51 0.62 11.02
C TYR A 125 -13.56 -0.88 10.73
N MET A 126 -13.65 -1.74 11.74
CA MET A 126 -13.72 -3.20 11.58
C MET A 126 -14.97 -3.63 10.85
N ARG A 127 -16.12 -2.98 11.11
CA ARG A 127 -17.36 -3.22 10.35
C ARG A 127 -17.20 -2.89 8.87
N ALA A 128 -16.55 -1.77 8.54
CA ALA A 128 -16.25 -1.40 7.17
C ALA A 128 -15.24 -2.37 6.52
N SER A 129 -14.17 -2.74 7.24
CA SER A 129 -13.18 -3.71 6.75
C SER A 129 -13.80 -5.07 6.42
N SER A 130 -14.70 -5.57 7.28
CA SER A 130 -15.43 -6.83 7.02
C SER A 130 -16.29 -6.73 5.78
N LEU A 131 -17.06 -5.64 5.62
CA LEU A 131 -17.87 -5.40 4.42
C LEU A 131 -17.00 -5.40 3.15
N LEU A 132 -15.85 -4.74 3.19
CA LEU A 132 -14.94 -4.63 2.04
C LEU A 132 -14.24 -5.96 1.75
N ALA A 133 -13.88 -6.73 2.79
CA ALA A 133 -13.30 -8.07 2.65
C ALA A 133 -14.28 -9.07 2.00
N GLU A 134 -15.58 -8.90 2.20
CA GLU A 134 -16.64 -9.71 1.60
C GLU A 134 -17.05 -9.27 0.18
N GLY A 135 -16.26 -8.42 -0.46
CA GLY A 135 -16.52 -7.95 -1.82
C GLY A 135 -17.35 -6.67 -1.91
N GLY A 136 -17.47 -5.91 -0.80
CA GLY A 136 -18.25 -4.69 -0.76
C GLY A 136 -17.79 -3.62 -1.77
N LEU A 137 -16.57 -3.68 -2.27
CA LEU A 137 -16.11 -2.77 -3.33
C LEU A 137 -16.81 -3.00 -4.69
N ASP A 138 -17.42 -4.14 -4.89
CA ASP A 138 -18.23 -4.40 -6.09
C ASP A 138 -19.67 -3.85 -5.99
N ASP A 139 -20.08 -3.40 -4.78
CA ASP A 139 -21.41 -2.82 -4.57
C ASP A 139 -21.41 -1.33 -4.99
N PRO A 140 -22.28 -0.93 -5.96
CA PRO A 140 -22.42 0.46 -6.39
C PRO A 140 -22.75 1.45 -5.25
N ALA A 141 -23.45 0.99 -4.20
CA ALA A 141 -23.75 1.85 -3.06
C ALA A 141 -22.49 2.15 -2.24
N VAL A 142 -21.59 1.18 -2.08
CA VAL A 142 -20.29 1.36 -1.43
C VAL A 142 -19.38 2.25 -2.28
N GLN A 143 -19.33 2.04 -3.58
CA GLN A 143 -18.58 2.88 -4.52
C GLN A 143 -19.02 4.35 -4.44
N ALA A 144 -20.34 4.61 -4.39
CA ALA A 144 -20.88 5.95 -4.22
C ALA A 144 -20.52 6.59 -2.86
N ILE A 145 -20.43 5.79 -1.80
CA ILE A 145 -19.95 6.26 -0.50
C ILE A 145 -18.47 6.65 -0.58
N ILE A 146 -17.64 5.82 -1.22
CA ILE A 146 -16.22 6.12 -1.42
C ILE A 146 -16.06 7.41 -2.23
N GLU A 147 -16.77 7.54 -3.35
CA GLU A 147 -16.76 8.77 -4.14
C GLU A 147 -17.12 10.00 -3.31
N LYS A 148 -18.19 9.92 -2.52
CA LYS A 148 -18.65 11.02 -1.67
C LYS A 148 -17.58 11.51 -0.69
N TYR A 149 -16.80 10.59 -0.09
CA TYR A 149 -15.86 10.93 0.98
C TYR A 149 -14.42 11.11 0.51
N THR A 150 -14.05 10.55 -0.64
CA THR A 150 -12.67 10.61 -1.16
C THR A 150 -12.55 11.49 -2.41
N GLY A 151 -13.66 11.73 -3.11
CA GLY A 151 -13.66 12.38 -4.42
C GLY A 151 -13.18 11.48 -5.56
N VAL A 152 -12.90 10.21 -5.31
CA VAL A 152 -12.56 9.24 -6.36
C VAL A 152 -13.84 8.80 -7.06
N PRO A 153 -13.99 8.98 -8.39
CA PRO A 153 -15.19 8.59 -9.11
C PRO A 153 -15.56 7.11 -8.91
N ALA A 154 -16.84 6.81 -8.74
CA ALA A 154 -17.32 5.46 -8.46
C ALA A 154 -16.94 4.45 -9.55
N ASP A 155 -16.95 4.85 -10.81
CA ASP A 155 -16.52 4.03 -11.94
C ASP A 155 -15.02 3.72 -11.90
N LEU A 156 -14.20 4.66 -11.43
CA LEU A 156 -12.77 4.43 -11.22
C LEU A 156 -12.53 3.51 -10.03
N VAL A 157 -13.30 3.63 -8.93
CA VAL A 157 -13.24 2.68 -7.80
C VAL A 157 -13.54 1.27 -8.29
N ALA A 158 -14.63 1.10 -9.06
CA ALA A 158 -15.03 -0.19 -9.63
C ALA A 158 -13.97 -0.79 -10.58
N ALA A 159 -13.26 0.04 -11.34
CA ALA A 159 -12.24 -0.40 -12.29
C ALA A 159 -10.88 -0.69 -11.65
N SER A 160 -10.62 -0.19 -10.44
CA SER A 160 -9.34 -0.29 -9.76
C SER A 160 -9.05 -1.72 -9.28
N VAL A 161 -7.78 -2.06 -9.15
CA VAL A 161 -7.40 -3.29 -8.43
C VAL A 161 -7.66 -3.08 -6.95
N HIS A 162 -8.56 -3.89 -6.40
CA HIS A 162 -8.98 -3.73 -5.02
C HIS A 162 -7.89 -4.19 -4.05
N PRO A 163 -7.62 -3.44 -2.98
CA PRO A 163 -6.77 -3.90 -1.90
C PRO A 163 -7.43 -5.06 -1.14
N VAL A 164 -6.61 -5.89 -0.52
CA VAL A 164 -7.10 -6.93 0.39
C VAL A 164 -7.35 -6.31 1.76
N PHE A 165 -8.58 -6.41 2.23
CA PHE A 165 -8.96 -5.99 3.57
C PHE A 165 -8.97 -7.19 4.52
N SER A 166 -8.52 -6.99 5.76
CA SER A 166 -8.62 -7.98 6.82
C SER A 166 -9.94 -7.80 7.58
N SER A 167 -10.70 -8.86 7.71
CA SER A 167 -11.93 -8.88 8.51
C SER A 167 -11.68 -9.17 10.00
N ASP A 168 -10.48 -9.60 10.36
CA ASP A 168 -10.06 -9.98 11.71
C ASP A 168 -9.12 -8.97 12.38
N GLY A 169 -8.78 -7.87 11.69
CA GLY A 169 -7.88 -6.86 12.21
C GLY A 169 -6.42 -7.30 12.29
N PHE A 170 -6.03 -8.34 11.53
CA PHE A 170 -4.68 -8.87 11.51
C PHE A 170 -3.63 -7.80 11.24
N ILE A 171 -2.55 -7.83 12.02
CA ILE A 171 -1.37 -6.99 11.84
C ILE A 171 -0.20 -7.86 11.40
N ALA A 172 0.46 -7.49 10.32
CA ALA A 172 1.61 -8.22 9.77
C ALA A 172 2.90 -7.91 10.55
N PHE A 173 3.01 -8.34 11.80
CA PHE A 173 4.16 -8.09 12.67
C PHE A 173 5.48 -8.57 12.07
N ASP A 174 5.50 -9.73 11.44
CA ASP A 174 6.68 -10.23 10.73
C ASP A 174 7.07 -9.31 9.57
N GLY A 175 6.09 -8.73 8.89
CA GLY A 175 6.29 -7.73 7.85
C GLY A 175 6.94 -6.45 8.38
N LEU A 176 6.52 -6.00 9.57
CA LEU A 176 7.13 -4.85 10.25
C LEU A 176 8.58 -5.14 10.65
N GLY A 177 8.88 -6.35 11.14
CA GLY A 177 10.25 -6.79 11.45
C GLY A 177 11.16 -6.79 10.21
N LYS A 178 10.67 -7.32 9.08
CA LYS A 178 11.39 -7.32 7.80
C LYS A 178 11.66 -5.89 7.29
N LEU A 179 10.67 -5.00 7.44
CA LEU A 179 10.79 -3.60 7.09
C LEU A 179 11.88 -2.91 7.93
N GLN A 180 11.88 -3.12 9.26
CA GLN A 180 12.89 -2.60 10.16
C GLN A 180 14.30 -3.09 9.77
N SER A 181 14.47 -4.39 9.50
CA SER A 181 15.74 -4.96 9.07
C SER A 181 16.24 -4.33 7.77
N PHE A 182 15.36 -4.13 6.78
CA PHE A 182 15.72 -3.47 5.53
C PHE A 182 16.27 -2.06 5.74
N PHE A 183 15.65 -1.26 6.62
CA PHE A 183 16.11 0.09 6.90
C PHE A 183 17.38 0.10 7.77
N ARG A 184 17.54 -0.88 8.67
CA ARG A 184 18.75 -1.05 9.45
C ARG A 184 19.97 -1.30 8.56
N ASP A 185 19.85 -2.24 7.62
CA ASP A 185 20.92 -2.59 6.69
C ASP A 185 21.35 -1.43 5.78
N ARG A 186 20.54 -0.38 5.72
CA ARG A 186 20.77 0.82 4.91
C ARG A 186 21.10 2.08 5.73
N ASP A 187 21.37 1.91 7.03
CA ASP A 187 21.65 3.04 7.95
C ASP A 187 20.54 4.13 7.93
N GLN A 188 19.27 3.71 7.81
CA GLN A 188 18.13 4.61 7.69
C GLN A 188 17.27 4.67 8.95
N LEU A 189 17.67 4.01 10.03
CA LEU A 189 16.99 4.08 11.33
C LEU A 189 17.69 5.09 12.24
N GLU A 190 16.90 5.85 13.00
CA GLU A 190 17.37 6.81 13.99
C GLU A 190 17.64 6.18 15.36
N TYR A 191 17.57 4.85 15.46
CA TYR A 191 17.76 4.08 16.69
C TYR A 191 18.63 2.85 16.43
N ASP A 192 19.44 2.44 17.44
CA ASP A 192 20.45 1.39 17.29
C ASP A 192 19.95 -0.01 17.65
N THR A 193 18.91 -0.11 18.50
CA THR A 193 18.36 -1.39 18.95
C THR A 193 17.05 -1.66 18.26
N ASP A 194 16.87 -2.86 17.70
CA ASP A 194 15.61 -3.24 17.07
C ASP A 194 14.46 -3.20 18.07
N LEU A 195 13.36 -2.61 17.63
CA LEU A 195 12.10 -2.62 18.36
C LEU A 195 11.42 -3.96 18.13
N ASP A 196 10.80 -4.50 19.18
CA ASP A 196 9.91 -5.65 19.04
C ASP A 196 8.63 -5.20 18.30
N PRO A 197 8.35 -5.72 17.09
CA PRO A 197 7.16 -5.33 16.33
C PRO A 197 5.86 -5.53 17.11
N TYR A 198 5.78 -6.55 17.97
CA TYR A 198 4.59 -6.82 18.79
C TYR A 198 4.36 -5.74 19.86
N SER A 199 5.39 -5.00 20.25
CA SER A 199 5.26 -3.88 21.19
C SER A 199 4.75 -2.58 20.54
N LEU A 200 4.65 -2.53 19.21
CA LEU A 200 4.31 -1.32 18.46
C LEU A 200 2.79 -1.16 18.24
N ALA A 201 2.00 -2.19 18.52
CA ALA A 201 0.56 -2.16 18.31
C ALA A 201 -0.21 -2.47 19.58
N ASP A 202 -1.31 -1.76 19.77
CA ASP A 202 -2.31 -2.06 20.79
C ASP A 202 -3.53 -2.70 20.12
N GLU A 203 -3.68 -4.02 20.31
CA GLU A 203 -4.79 -4.79 19.75
C GLU A 203 -6.04 -4.76 20.62
N THR A 204 -6.02 -4.09 21.77
CA THR A 204 -7.13 -4.08 22.75
C THR A 204 -8.44 -3.60 22.12
N PHE A 205 -8.37 -2.52 21.34
CA PHE A 205 -9.55 -1.94 20.67
C PHE A 205 -10.07 -2.83 19.54
N VAL A 206 -9.18 -3.50 18.81
CA VAL A 206 -9.58 -4.48 17.77
C VAL A 206 -10.26 -5.67 18.40
N MET A 207 -9.71 -6.21 19.49
CA MET A 207 -10.30 -7.35 20.21
C MET A 207 -11.69 -7.01 20.76
N ALA A 208 -11.86 -5.81 21.35
CA ALA A 208 -13.16 -5.33 21.82
C ALA A 208 -14.18 -5.19 20.68
N ALA A 209 -13.76 -4.57 19.56
CA ALA A 209 -14.60 -4.43 18.37
C ALA A 209 -15.03 -5.76 17.78
N MET A 210 -14.11 -6.73 17.69
CA MET A 210 -14.41 -8.08 17.19
C MET A 210 -15.37 -8.84 18.10
N ALA A 211 -15.25 -8.68 19.42
CA ALA A 211 -16.19 -9.27 20.38
C ALA A 211 -17.61 -8.66 20.24
N GLU A 212 -17.71 -7.35 19.98
CA GLU A 212 -19.00 -6.69 19.73
C GLU A 212 -19.63 -7.16 18.40
N LEU A 213 -18.83 -7.23 17.33
CA LEU A 213 -19.31 -7.58 16.00
C LEU A 213 -19.66 -9.08 15.86
N ASN A 214 -19.00 -9.94 16.61
CA ASN A 214 -19.16 -11.39 16.56
C ASN A 214 -19.51 -11.99 17.95
N PRO A 215 -20.64 -11.63 18.56
CA PRO A 215 -20.95 -12.03 19.95
C PRO A 215 -21.14 -13.55 20.16
N ASN A 216 -21.19 -14.32 19.07
CA ASN A 216 -21.33 -15.78 19.11
C ASN A 216 -20.05 -16.53 18.67
N SER A 217 -18.94 -15.82 18.45
CA SER A 217 -17.66 -16.47 18.21
C SER A 217 -17.10 -17.01 19.54
N PRO A 218 -16.57 -18.25 19.55
CA PRO A 218 -16.05 -18.88 20.77
C PRO A 218 -14.82 -18.18 21.34
#